data_8c5d52c48c1b13a5d31201b9dbb17b87
#
_entry.id   8c5d52c48c1b13a5d31201b9dbb17b87
#
_cell.length_a   1.000
_cell.length_b   1.000
_cell.length_c   1.000
_cell.angle_alpha   90.00
_cell.angle_beta   90.00
_cell.angle_gamma   90.00
#
_symmetry.space_group_name_H-M   'P 1'
#
loop_
_entity.id
_entity.type
_entity.pdbx_description
1 polymer ?
#
loop_
_entity_poly.entity_id
_entity_poly.type
_entity_poly.pdbx_seq_one_letter_code
_entity_poly.pdbx_strand_id
1 'polypeptide(L)'
;VADNPVRALLHGNFIGILAWAIGLGFAFRHAQDSTRRLIGDLSDGVTLIVKVVIRFAPLGVFGLVAGTLADSGFDVLLGYLRLLLVLVGAMLFMALVMNPLIVFWQIRRNPYPLVFTCLRESGITAFFTRSSAANIPVNMQLCQRLGLHKDTYSVSIPLGATINMGGAAITITVLTLAAVNTLGIQVDVATAVLLSLLAAVCACGASGVAGGSLLLIPLACSLFGISNDLAMQVVAVGFIIGVVQDSAETAL
;
A
#
# COMPACT_ATOMS: atom_id res chain seq x y z
N VAL A 1 20.73 -8.32 -8.63
CA VAL A 1 20.25 -6.94 -8.48
C VAL A 1 20.62 -6.07 -9.69
N ALA A 2 21.79 -6.23 -10.27
CA ALA A 2 22.26 -5.43 -11.40
C ALA A 2 21.92 -6.10 -12.76
N ASP A 3 20.65 -6.37 -13.00
CA ASP A 3 20.20 -6.89 -14.29
C ASP A 3 19.88 -5.76 -15.27
N ASN A 4 19.95 -6.06 -16.58
CA ASN A 4 19.55 -5.12 -17.63
C ASN A 4 18.04 -4.77 -17.44
N PRO A 5 17.62 -3.49 -17.56
CA PRO A 5 16.23 -3.09 -17.34
C PRO A 5 15.23 -3.85 -18.21
N VAL A 6 15.57 -4.12 -19.48
CA VAL A 6 14.70 -4.88 -20.38
C VAL A 6 14.59 -6.33 -19.93
N ARG A 7 15.68 -6.93 -19.48
CA ARG A 7 15.70 -8.30 -18.96
C ARG A 7 14.95 -8.39 -17.62
N ALA A 8 15.10 -7.39 -16.76
CA ALA A 8 14.37 -7.31 -15.50
C ALA A 8 12.84 -7.28 -15.74
N LEU A 9 12.39 -6.51 -16.74
CA LEU A 9 10.98 -6.47 -17.14
C LEU A 9 10.52 -7.80 -17.74
N LEU A 10 11.32 -8.42 -18.63
CA LEU A 10 10.97 -9.66 -19.29
C LEU A 10 10.82 -10.84 -18.34
N HIS A 11 11.68 -10.93 -17.32
CA HIS A 11 11.71 -12.02 -16.34
C HIS A 11 10.97 -11.70 -15.02
N GLY A 12 10.32 -10.53 -14.92
CA GLY A 12 9.63 -10.14 -13.69
C GLY A 12 10.57 -9.97 -12.49
N ASN A 13 11.82 -9.53 -12.72
CA ASN A 13 12.75 -9.22 -11.64
C ASN A 13 12.34 -7.89 -10.98
N PHE A 14 11.39 -7.96 -10.04
CA PHE A 14 10.79 -6.78 -9.42
C PHE A 14 11.82 -5.92 -8.67
N ILE A 15 12.81 -6.52 -8.01
CA ILE A 15 13.87 -5.77 -7.32
C ILE A 15 14.72 -4.99 -8.34
N GLY A 16 15.04 -5.61 -9.47
CA GLY A 16 15.75 -4.95 -10.57
C GLY A 16 14.92 -3.80 -11.17
N ILE A 17 13.62 -4.02 -11.40
CA ILE A 17 12.70 -3.00 -11.90
C ILE A 17 12.63 -1.80 -10.94
N LEU A 18 12.48 -2.05 -9.64
CA LEU A 18 12.43 -1.01 -8.62
C LEU A 18 13.75 -0.21 -8.56
N ALA A 19 14.90 -0.90 -8.59
CA ALA A 19 16.20 -0.24 -8.57
C ALA A 19 16.37 0.70 -9.79
N TRP A 20 15.96 0.24 -10.98
CA TRP A 20 15.97 1.08 -12.18
C TRP A 20 14.97 2.25 -12.09
N ALA A 21 13.78 2.03 -11.58
CA ALA A 21 12.76 3.09 -11.41
C ALA A 21 13.28 4.20 -10.47
N ILE A 22 13.88 3.82 -9.34
CA ILE A 22 14.49 4.78 -8.39
C ILE A 22 15.65 5.52 -9.06
N GLY A 23 16.57 4.79 -9.72
CA GLY A 23 17.70 5.39 -10.41
C GLY A 23 17.29 6.39 -11.49
N LEU A 24 16.30 6.03 -12.32
CA LEU A 24 15.75 6.92 -13.35
C LEU A 24 15.01 8.12 -12.71
N GLY A 25 14.28 7.91 -11.61
CA GLY A 25 13.62 8.99 -10.87
C GLY A 25 14.64 10.04 -10.38
N PHE A 26 15.76 9.60 -9.85
CA PHE A 26 16.87 10.49 -9.46
C PHE A 26 17.52 11.18 -10.68
N ALA A 27 17.76 10.45 -11.76
CA ALA A 27 18.38 10.99 -12.97
C ALA A 27 17.50 12.07 -13.62
N PHE A 28 16.18 11.88 -13.63
CA PHE A 28 15.22 12.80 -14.23
C PHE A 28 14.73 13.90 -13.29
N ARG A 29 15.26 14.01 -12.08
CA ARG A 29 14.84 15.07 -11.14
C ARG A 29 15.04 16.49 -11.68
N HIS A 30 15.99 16.68 -12.62
CA HIS A 30 16.27 17.94 -13.31
C HIS A 30 15.87 17.92 -14.80
N ALA A 31 15.07 16.92 -15.22
CA ALA A 31 14.61 16.83 -16.59
C ALA A 31 13.68 18.00 -16.93
N GLN A 32 13.61 18.30 -18.23
CA GLN A 32 12.71 19.31 -18.78
C GLN A 32 11.25 18.95 -18.46
N ASP A 33 10.38 19.96 -18.39
CA ASP A 33 8.95 19.78 -18.09
C ASP A 33 8.25 18.88 -19.12
N SER A 34 8.67 18.89 -20.38
CA SER A 34 8.17 17.99 -21.42
C SER A 34 8.42 16.51 -21.08
N THR A 35 9.63 16.18 -20.60
CA THR A 35 9.98 14.81 -20.20
C THR A 35 9.18 14.38 -18.97
N ARG A 36 9.01 15.27 -17.99
CA ARG A 36 8.22 15.00 -16.79
C ARG A 36 6.75 14.77 -17.12
N ARG A 37 6.19 15.59 -18.02
CA ARG A 37 4.81 15.40 -18.51
C ARG A 37 4.65 14.06 -19.21
N LEU A 38 5.57 13.70 -20.11
CA LEU A 38 5.52 12.42 -20.82
C LEU A 38 5.55 11.23 -19.86
N ILE A 39 6.42 11.26 -18.84
CA ILE A 39 6.47 10.20 -17.80
C ILE A 39 5.17 10.19 -17.00
N GLY A 40 4.63 11.36 -16.65
CA GLY A 40 3.34 11.48 -15.97
C GLY A 40 2.20 10.88 -16.80
N ASP A 41 2.07 11.26 -18.05
CA ASP A 41 1.03 10.76 -18.96
C ASP A 41 1.12 9.24 -19.16
N LEU A 42 2.35 8.70 -19.24
CA LEU A 42 2.59 7.26 -19.30
C LEU A 42 2.15 6.55 -18.01
N SER A 43 2.49 7.11 -16.85
CA SER A 43 2.08 6.61 -15.55
C SER A 43 0.55 6.61 -15.40
N ASP A 44 -0.11 7.70 -15.82
CA ASP A 44 -1.56 7.83 -15.79
C ASP A 44 -2.24 6.82 -16.72
N GLY A 45 -1.67 6.61 -17.91
CA GLY A 45 -2.14 5.59 -18.86
C GLY A 45 -2.07 4.17 -18.28
N VAL A 46 -0.93 3.79 -17.68
CA VAL A 46 -0.76 2.50 -17.01
C VAL A 46 -1.73 2.37 -15.83
N THR A 47 -1.87 3.42 -15.02
CA THR A 47 -2.81 3.46 -13.89
C THR A 47 -4.25 3.26 -14.35
N LEU A 48 -4.64 3.84 -15.48
CA LEU A 48 -5.98 3.65 -16.06
C LEU A 48 -6.22 2.18 -16.44
N ILE A 49 -5.24 1.53 -17.09
CA ILE A 49 -5.33 0.10 -17.43
C ILE A 49 -5.48 -0.74 -16.18
N VAL A 50 -4.66 -0.49 -15.14
CA VAL A 50 -4.76 -1.19 -13.84
C VAL A 50 -6.15 -1.00 -13.22
N LYS A 51 -6.71 0.21 -13.21
CA LYS A 51 -8.06 0.49 -12.70
C LYS A 51 -9.13 -0.30 -13.47
N VAL A 52 -9.00 -0.44 -14.77
CA VAL A 52 -9.92 -1.26 -15.60
C VAL A 52 -9.83 -2.73 -15.20
N VAL A 53 -8.62 -3.27 -15.06
CA VAL A 53 -8.43 -4.67 -14.61
C VAL A 53 -9.03 -4.90 -13.22
N ILE A 54 -8.79 -3.99 -12.26
CA ILE A 54 -9.33 -4.08 -10.90
C ILE A 54 -10.87 -4.06 -10.89
N ARG A 55 -11.55 -3.45 -11.86
CA ARG A 55 -13.02 -3.52 -11.95
C ARG A 55 -13.54 -4.94 -12.16
N PHE A 56 -12.74 -5.83 -12.72
CA PHE A 56 -13.08 -7.25 -12.88
C PHE A 56 -12.69 -8.10 -11.67
N ALA A 57 -11.96 -7.54 -10.70
CA ALA A 57 -11.55 -8.25 -9.49
C ALA A 57 -12.71 -8.91 -8.73
N PRO A 58 -13.93 -8.31 -8.61
CA PRO A 58 -15.05 -8.97 -7.94
C PRO A 58 -15.43 -10.33 -8.56
N LEU A 59 -15.35 -10.47 -9.88
CA LEU A 59 -15.62 -11.73 -10.59
C LEU A 59 -14.54 -12.77 -10.29
N GLY A 60 -13.27 -12.35 -10.33
CA GLY A 60 -12.14 -13.22 -9.98
C GLY A 60 -12.18 -13.66 -8.51
N VAL A 61 -12.47 -12.73 -7.60
CA VAL A 61 -12.63 -13.00 -6.16
C VAL A 61 -13.78 -13.97 -5.91
N PHE A 62 -14.93 -13.77 -6.55
CA PHE A 62 -16.06 -14.68 -6.44
C PHE A 62 -15.67 -16.10 -6.87
N GLY A 63 -15.04 -16.25 -8.04
CA GLY A 63 -14.58 -17.56 -8.52
C GLY A 63 -13.56 -18.21 -7.59
N LEU A 64 -12.60 -17.42 -7.08
CA LEU A 64 -11.58 -17.90 -6.16
C LEU A 64 -12.19 -18.36 -4.82
N VAL A 65 -13.07 -17.55 -4.23
CA VAL A 65 -13.74 -17.88 -2.96
C VAL A 65 -14.62 -19.13 -3.13
N ALA A 66 -15.39 -19.18 -4.21
CA ALA A 66 -16.24 -20.33 -4.49
C ALA A 66 -15.42 -21.63 -4.68
N GLY A 67 -14.33 -21.57 -5.43
CA GLY A 67 -13.41 -22.69 -5.60
C GLY A 67 -12.77 -23.11 -4.27
N THR A 68 -12.21 -22.17 -3.51
CA THR A 68 -11.58 -22.44 -2.23
C THR A 68 -12.57 -23.07 -1.22
N LEU A 69 -13.80 -22.58 -1.16
CA LEU A 69 -14.84 -23.14 -0.30
C LEU A 69 -15.26 -24.54 -0.72
N ALA A 70 -15.33 -24.80 -2.02
CA ALA A 70 -15.64 -26.13 -2.55
C ALA A 70 -14.55 -27.15 -2.22
N ASP A 71 -13.27 -26.74 -2.29
CA ASP A 71 -12.12 -27.63 -2.11
C ASP A 71 -11.76 -27.81 -0.63
N SER A 72 -11.83 -26.75 0.19
CA SER A 72 -11.28 -26.72 1.56
C SER A 72 -12.32 -26.46 2.65
N GLY A 73 -13.57 -26.24 2.29
CA GLY A 73 -14.65 -25.98 3.24
C GLY A 73 -14.58 -24.61 3.93
N PHE A 74 -15.44 -24.41 4.95
CA PHE A 74 -15.58 -23.13 5.65
C PHE A 74 -14.41 -22.79 6.60
N ASP A 75 -13.56 -23.76 6.97
CA ASP A 75 -12.46 -23.55 7.90
C ASP A 75 -11.42 -22.54 7.37
N VAL A 76 -11.30 -22.45 6.06
CA VAL A 76 -10.41 -21.46 5.40
C VAL A 76 -10.84 -20.02 5.69
N LEU A 77 -12.14 -19.77 5.87
CA LEU A 77 -12.66 -18.43 6.21
C LEU A 77 -12.16 -17.97 7.57
N LEU A 78 -11.94 -18.87 8.53
CA LEU A 78 -11.35 -18.53 9.82
C LEU A 78 -9.89 -18.07 9.68
N GLY A 79 -9.15 -18.68 8.76
CA GLY A 79 -7.80 -18.23 8.41
C GLY A 79 -7.80 -16.80 7.85
N TYR A 80 -8.71 -16.49 6.94
CA TYR A 80 -8.85 -15.14 6.36
C TYR A 80 -9.30 -14.12 7.42
N LEU A 81 -10.22 -14.50 8.32
CA LEU A 81 -10.63 -13.66 9.42
C LEU A 81 -9.45 -13.33 10.35
N ARG A 82 -8.64 -14.34 10.71
CA ARG A 82 -7.44 -14.15 11.52
C ARG A 82 -6.45 -13.21 10.85
N LEU A 83 -6.20 -13.38 9.56
CA LEU A 83 -5.33 -12.51 8.78
C LEU A 83 -5.85 -11.06 8.76
N LEU A 84 -7.14 -10.89 8.52
CA LEU A 84 -7.79 -9.58 8.53
C LEU A 84 -7.70 -8.90 9.91
N LEU A 85 -7.90 -9.65 11.00
CA LEU A 85 -7.76 -9.12 12.36
C LEU A 85 -6.33 -8.66 12.66
N VAL A 86 -5.32 -9.40 12.20
CA VAL A 86 -3.92 -8.99 12.35
C VAL A 86 -3.64 -7.71 11.57
N LEU A 87 -4.10 -7.63 10.30
CA LEU A 87 -3.94 -6.45 9.46
C LEU A 87 -4.61 -5.21 10.06
N VAL A 88 -5.90 -5.32 10.35
CA VAL A 88 -6.67 -4.20 10.93
C VAL A 88 -6.13 -3.83 12.31
N GLY A 89 -5.74 -4.83 13.11
CA GLY A 89 -5.11 -4.61 14.42
C GLY A 89 -3.79 -3.83 14.31
N ALA A 90 -2.93 -4.18 13.35
CA ALA A 90 -1.69 -3.44 13.09
C ALA A 90 -1.97 -2.00 12.61
N MET A 91 -2.96 -1.82 11.74
CA MET A 91 -3.38 -0.49 11.28
C MET A 91 -3.96 0.35 12.41
N LEU A 92 -4.81 -0.21 13.26
CA LEU A 92 -5.34 0.48 14.43
C LEU A 92 -4.23 0.84 15.43
N PHE A 93 -3.27 -0.05 15.65
CA PHE A 93 -2.11 0.25 16.48
C PHE A 93 -1.32 1.44 15.92
N MET A 94 -1.10 1.47 14.61
CA MET A 94 -0.44 2.59 13.95
C MET A 94 -1.26 3.89 14.12
N ALA A 95 -2.56 3.85 13.85
CA ALA A 95 -3.45 5.02 13.94
C ALA A 95 -3.59 5.58 15.36
N LEU A 96 -3.70 4.69 16.37
CA LEU A 96 -4.07 5.10 17.73
C LEU A 96 -2.88 5.15 18.71
N VAL A 97 -1.74 4.58 18.35
CA VAL A 97 -0.54 4.57 19.18
C VAL A 97 0.63 5.26 18.49
N MET A 98 1.04 4.79 17.32
CA MET A 98 2.27 5.29 16.69
C MET A 98 2.09 6.71 16.14
N ASN A 99 1.01 6.98 15.39
CA ASN A 99 0.75 8.33 14.87
C ASN A 99 0.58 9.35 16.00
N PRO A 100 -0.24 9.10 17.06
CA PRO A 100 -0.29 9.98 18.23
C PRO A 100 1.06 10.16 18.92
N LEU A 101 1.89 9.14 19.01
CA LEU A 101 3.22 9.23 19.62
C LEU A 101 4.13 10.17 18.82
N ILE A 102 4.14 10.06 17.50
CA ILE A 102 4.90 10.94 16.60
C ILE A 102 4.41 12.40 16.75
N VAL A 103 3.09 12.60 16.74
CA VAL A 103 2.49 13.92 16.92
C VAL A 103 2.83 14.49 18.30
N PHE A 104 2.73 13.69 19.37
CA PHE A 104 3.12 14.10 20.72
C PHE A 104 4.58 14.56 20.78
N TRP A 105 5.45 13.84 20.12
CA TRP A 105 6.88 14.19 20.12
C TRP A 105 7.16 15.55 19.47
N GLN A 106 6.37 15.90 18.46
CA GLN A 106 6.48 17.17 17.75
C GLN A 106 5.84 18.34 18.52
N ILE A 107 4.59 18.18 18.97
CA ILE A 107 3.80 19.28 19.57
C ILE A 107 3.92 19.38 21.09
N ARG A 108 4.44 18.33 21.77
CA ARG A 108 4.59 18.22 23.23
C ARG A 108 3.30 18.49 24.01
N ARG A 109 2.16 18.20 23.42
CA ARG A 109 0.80 18.33 24.00
C ARG A 109 0.01 17.08 23.69
N ASN A 110 -1.16 16.92 24.34
CA ASN A 110 -2.05 15.80 24.06
C ASN A 110 -2.39 15.73 22.56
N PRO A 111 -2.01 14.67 21.84
CA PRO A 111 -2.21 14.54 20.38
C PRO A 111 -3.61 14.08 20.02
N TYR A 112 -4.32 13.42 20.95
CA TYR A 112 -5.59 12.73 20.65
C TYR A 112 -6.69 13.63 20.11
N PRO A 113 -6.90 14.88 20.58
CA PRO A 113 -7.91 15.76 20.00
C PRO A 113 -7.67 16.01 18.50
N LEU A 114 -6.40 16.18 18.09
CA LEU A 114 -6.03 16.35 16.68
C LEU A 114 -6.22 15.04 15.90
N VAL A 115 -5.73 13.93 16.44
CA VAL A 115 -5.82 12.61 15.79
C VAL A 115 -7.28 12.22 15.57
N PHE A 116 -8.14 12.36 16.57
CA PHE A 116 -9.57 12.06 16.42
C PHE A 116 -10.27 13.03 15.45
N THR A 117 -9.87 14.29 15.40
CA THR A 117 -10.37 15.22 14.40
C THR A 117 -10.01 14.77 12.98
N CYS A 118 -8.76 14.39 12.76
CA CYS A 118 -8.30 13.86 11.47
C CYS A 118 -9.04 12.56 11.08
N LEU A 119 -9.16 11.61 12.00
CA LEU A 119 -9.87 10.35 11.76
C LEU A 119 -11.34 10.58 11.45
N ARG A 120 -12.00 11.49 12.16
CA ARG A 120 -13.42 11.80 11.96
C ARG A 120 -13.68 12.52 10.63
N GLU A 121 -12.88 13.51 10.30
CA GLU A 121 -13.13 14.40 9.15
C GLU A 121 -12.58 13.79 7.84
N SER A 122 -11.41 13.21 7.90
CA SER A 122 -10.70 12.65 6.76
C SER A 122 -10.74 11.12 6.73
N GLY A 123 -10.46 10.46 7.84
CA GLY A 123 -10.38 9.00 7.90
C GLY A 123 -11.68 8.31 7.50
N ILE A 124 -12.86 8.83 7.91
CA ILE A 124 -14.16 8.28 7.50
C ILE A 124 -14.32 8.37 5.98
N THR A 125 -14.02 9.53 5.39
CA THR A 125 -14.13 9.71 3.93
C THR A 125 -13.15 8.80 3.20
N ALA A 126 -11.91 8.71 3.68
CA ALA A 126 -10.88 7.83 3.14
C ALA A 126 -11.29 6.34 3.21
N PHE A 127 -11.88 5.93 4.32
CA PHE A 127 -12.39 4.57 4.52
C PHE A 127 -13.40 4.17 3.44
N PHE A 128 -14.34 5.04 3.11
CA PHE A 128 -15.37 4.72 2.11
C PHE A 128 -14.90 4.91 0.68
N THR A 129 -14.02 5.88 0.41
CA THR A 129 -13.50 6.12 -0.95
C THR A 129 -12.40 5.15 -1.35
N ARG A 130 -11.65 4.61 -0.39
CA ARG A 130 -10.48 3.74 -0.60
C ARG A 130 -9.48 4.35 -1.58
N SER A 131 -9.33 5.66 -1.55
CA SER A 131 -8.45 6.39 -2.46
C SER A 131 -7.84 7.59 -1.77
N SER A 132 -6.55 7.52 -1.49
CA SER A 132 -5.78 8.63 -0.92
C SER A 132 -5.81 9.86 -1.83
N ALA A 133 -5.78 9.66 -3.15
CA ALA A 133 -5.88 10.74 -4.13
C ALA A 133 -7.24 11.46 -4.07
N ALA A 134 -8.35 10.71 -3.95
CA ALA A 134 -9.68 11.29 -3.83
C ALA A 134 -9.88 12.05 -2.49
N ASN A 135 -9.08 11.72 -1.48
CA ASN A 135 -9.15 12.34 -0.15
C ASN A 135 -8.31 13.63 -0.02
N ILE A 136 -7.47 13.97 -1.02
CA ILE A 136 -6.64 15.19 -1.01
C ILE A 136 -7.48 16.45 -0.73
N PRO A 137 -8.61 16.72 -1.43
CA PRO A 137 -9.40 17.93 -1.18
C PRO A 137 -9.95 17.99 0.25
N VAL A 138 -10.35 16.86 0.81
CA VAL A 138 -10.87 16.76 2.20
C VAL A 138 -9.79 17.15 3.19
N ASN A 139 -8.58 16.59 3.03
CA ASN A 139 -7.44 16.91 3.88
C ASN A 139 -7.00 18.37 3.74
N MET A 140 -7.00 18.92 2.53
CA MET A 140 -6.70 20.35 2.33
C MET A 140 -7.71 21.25 3.03
N GLN A 141 -9.01 20.93 2.94
CA GLN A 141 -10.06 21.68 3.63
C GLN A 141 -9.94 21.56 5.15
N LEU A 142 -9.58 20.39 5.67
CA LEU A 142 -9.31 20.20 7.09
C LEU A 142 -8.12 21.05 7.55
N CYS A 143 -7.01 21.07 6.81
CA CYS A 143 -5.85 21.91 7.11
C CYS A 143 -6.22 23.41 7.15
N GLN A 144 -7.05 23.85 6.21
CA GLN A 144 -7.55 25.22 6.18
C GLN A 144 -8.39 25.55 7.43
N ARG A 145 -9.28 24.64 7.85
CA ARG A 145 -10.09 24.80 9.08
C ARG A 145 -9.23 24.81 10.35
N LEU A 146 -8.13 24.07 10.35
CA LEU A 146 -7.15 24.07 11.44
C LEU A 146 -6.24 25.30 11.45
N GLY A 147 -6.40 26.22 10.50
CA GLY A 147 -5.63 27.46 10.42
C GLY A 147 -4.20 27.30 9.95
N LEU A 148 -3.89 26.20 9.26
CA LEU A 148 -2.54 25.96 8.72
C LEU A 148 -2.27 26.86 7.51
N HIS A 149 -0.98 27.17 7.28
CA HIS A 149 -0.59 28.04 6.17
C HIS A 149 -0.83 27.35 4.82
N LYS A 150 -1.48 28.06 3.89
CA LYS A 150 -1.89 27.51 2.60
C LYS A 150 -0.72 26.95 1.78
N ASP A 151 0.41 27.67 1.72
CA ASP A 151 1.57 27.25 0.93
C ASP A 151 2.20 25.96 1.47
N THR A 152 2.03 25.65 2.75
CA THR A 152 2.50 24.42 3.36
C THR A 152 1.60 23.24 2.97
N TYR A 153 0.28 23.32 3.25
CA TYR A 153 -0.58 22.16 3.04
C TYR A 153 -0.89 21.90 1.56
N SER A 154 -0.84 22.94 0.69
CA SER A 154 -1.02 22.75 -0.75
C SER A 154 0.06 21.88 -1.41
N VAL A 155 1.23 21.77 -0.79
CA VAL A 155 2.33 20.90 -1.23
C VAL A 155 2.35 19.60 -0.41
N SER A 156 2.28 19.71 0.93
CA SER A 156 2.46 18.54 1.80
C SER A 156 1.33 17.52 1.68
N ILE A 157 0.07 17.94 1.48
CA ILE A 157 -1.06 17.01 1.39
C ILE A 157 -1.02 16.17 0.10
N PRO A 158 -0.88 16.76 -1.12
CA PRO A 158 -0.72 15.95 -2.34
C PRO A 158 0.53 15.07 -2.31
N LEU A 159 1.65 15.57 -1.78
CA LEU A 159 2.87 14.77 -1.62
C LEU A 159 2.65 13.61 -0.64
N GLY A 160 2.02 13.87 0.51
CA GLY A 160 1.69 12.85 1.50
C GLY A 160 0.78 11.75 0.93
N ALA A 161 -0.20 12.11 0.10
CA ALA A 161 -1.09 11.15 -0.54
C ALA A 161 -0.37 10.16 -1.48
N THR A 162 0.89 10.44 -1.86
CA THR A 162 1.70 9.57 -2.71
C THR A 162 2.82 8.85 -1.95
N ILE A 163 3.45 9.48 -0.96
CA ILE A 163 4.62 8.91 -0.29
C ILE A 163 4.35 8.43 1.14
N ASN A 164 3.30 8.93 1.80
CA ASN A 164 2.95 8.51 3.16
C ASN A 164 1.93 7.36 3.13
N MET A 165 2.40 6.19 2.74
CA MET A 165 1.61 4.99 2.51
C MET A 165 1.83 3.94 3.63
N GLY A 166 1.68 4.35 4.90
CA GLY A 166 1.92 3.49 6.06
C GLY A 166 1.02 2.24 6.08
N GLY A 167 -0.25 2.39 5.72
CA GLY A 167 -1.18 1.26 5.63
C GLY A 167 -0.78 0.26 4.54
N ALA A 168 -0.34 0.74 3.36
CA ALA A 168 0.16 -0.10 2.28
C ALA A 168 1.42 -0.87 2.71
N ALA A 169 2.34 -0.24 3.43
CA ALA A 169 3.53 -0.91 3.97
C ALA A 169 3.16 -2.04 4.95
N ILE A 170 2.16 -1.82 5.82
CA ILE A 170 1.63 -2.83 6.73
C ILE A 170 1.03 -3.99 5.93
N THR A 171 0.20 -3.70 4.94
CA THR A 171 -0.43 -4.72 4.08
C THR A 171 0.61 -5.59 3.38
N ILE A 172 1.59 -4.98 2.72
CA ILE A 172 2.66 -5.71 2.02
C ILE A 172 3.43 -6.59 3.02
N THR A 173 3.82 -6.05 4.16
CA THR A 173 4.59 -6.79 5.17
C THR A 173 3.80 -7.96 5.74
N VAL A 174 2.57 -7.73 6.20
CA VAL A 174 1.77 -8.76 6.87
C VAL A 174 1.37 -9.87 5.91
N LEU A 175 0.94 -9.56 4.69
CA LEU A 175 0.57 -10.58 3.71
C LEU A 175 1.78 -11.39 3.25
N THR A 176 2.94 -10.76 3.08
CA THR A 176 4.18 -11.48 2.75
C THR A 176 4.60 -12.39 3.91
N LEU A 177 4.59 -11.91 5.16
CA LEU A 177 4.93 -12.74 6.31
C LEU A 177 3.93 -13.88 6.53
N ALA A 178 2.65 -13.67 6.25
CA ALA A 178 1.65 -14.73 6.28
C ALA A 178 1.96 -15.83 5.26
N ALA A 179 2.35 -15.45 4.04
CA ALA A 179 2.77 -16.40 3.01
C ALA A 179 4.04 -17.16 3.43
N VAL A 180 5.04 -16.46 3.91
CA VAL A 180 6.31 -17.04 4.41
C VAL A 180 6.04 -18.05 5.53
N ASN A 181 5.20 -17.69 6.50
CA ASN A 181 4.79 -18.57 7.59
C ASN A 181 4.03 -19.81 7.08
N THR A 182 3.11 -19.63 6.11
CA THR A 182 2.35 -20.75 5.53
C THR A 182 3.24 -21.71 4.77
N LEU A 183 4.31 -21.21 4.13
CA LEU A 183 5.31 -22.02 3.42
C LEU A 183 6.38 -22.63 4.33
N GLY A 184 6.31 -22.35 5.65
CA GLY A 184 7.29 -22.88 6.62
C GLY A 184 8.69 -22.28 6.49
N ILE A 185 8.83 -21.14 5.82
CA ILE A 185 10.12 -20.44 5.67
C ILE A 185 10.46 -19.75 6.99
N GLN A 186 11.66 -20.03 7.51
CA GLN A 186 12.13 -19.37 8.73
C GLN A 186 12.59 -17.96 8.44
N VAL A 187 12.13 -17.01 9.23
CA VAL A 187 12.48 -15.59 9.10
C VAL A 187 13.18 -15.13 10.36
N ASP A 188 14.40 -14.64 10.20
CA ASP A 188 15.12 -13.96 11.27
C ASP A 188 14.68 -12.48 11.37
N VAL A 189 14.95 -11.86 12.51
CA VAL A 189 14.55 -10.46 12.78
C VAL A 189 15.17 -9.49 11.76
N ALA A 190 16.40 -9.73 11.33
CA ALA A 190 17.06 -8.85 10.36
C ALA A 190 16.33 -8.86 9.00
N THR A 191 15.96 -10.05 8.52
CA THR A 191 15.18 -10.19 7.28
C THR A 191 13.78 -9.59 7.41
N ALA A 192 13.13 -9.71 8.57
CA ALA A 192 11.84 -9.07 8.81
C ALA A 192 11.94 -7.53 8.80
N VAL A 193 13.00 -6.96 9.36
CA VAL A 193 13.27 -5.51 9.29
C VAL A 193 13.55 -5.11 7.84
N LEU A 194 14.35 -5.86 7.10
CA LEU A 194 14.62 -5.60 5.68
C LEU A 194 13.33 -5.63 4.85
N LEU A 195 12.45 -6.60 5.09
CA LEU A 195 11.12 -6.65 4.47
C LEU A 195 10.32 -5.38 4.77
N SER A 196 10.30 -4.93 6.03
CA SER A 196 9.55 -3.73 6.43
C SER A 196 10.09 -2.47 5.76
N LEU A 197 11.41 -2.34 5.62
CA LEU A 197 12.04 -1.24 4.88
C LEU A 197 11.71 -1.31 3.39
N LEU A 198 11.80 -2.49 2.79
CA LEU A 198 11.41 -2.70 1.39
C LEU A 198 9.94 -2.38 1.17
N ALA A 199 9.05 -2.85 2.06
CA ALA A 199 7.62 -2.59 1.99
C ALA A 199 7.32 -1.07 2.08
N ALA A 200 8.01 -0.34 2.95
CA ALA A 200 7.85 1.12 3.06
C ALA A 200 8.27 1.85 1.77
N VAL A 201 9.40 1.44 1.15
CA VAL A 201 9.86 2.01 -0.13
C VAL A 201 8.90 1.64 -1.26
N CYS A 202 8.45 0.38 -1.32
CA CYS A 202 7.51 -0.08 -2.34
C CYS A 202 6.16 0.63 -2.22
N ALA A 203 5.70 0.84 -0.98
CA ALA A 203 4.44 1.52 -0.70
C ALA A 203 4.39 2.93 -1.30
N CYS A 204 5.52 3.65 -1.36
CA CYS A 204 5.60 4.94 -2.05
C CYS A 204 5.32 4.84 -3.57
N GLY A 205 5.45 3.65 -4.15
CA GLY A 205 5.11 3.37 -5.55
C GLY A 205 3.66 2.91 -5.75
N ALA A 206 2.92 2.64 -4.67
CA ALA A 206 1.49 2.38 -4.76
C ALA A 206 0.80 3.66 -5.22
N SER A 207 0.16 3.62 -6.39
CA SER A 207 -0.69 4.75 -6.78
C SER A 207 -1.91 4.75 -5.88
N GLY A 208 -2.21 5.82 -5.13
CA GLY A 208 -3.32 5.92 -4.16
C GLY A 208 -4.71 5.53 -4.68
N VAL A 209 -4.80 4.36 -5.28
CA VAL A 209 -6.00 3.71 -5.84
C VAL A 209 -6.25 2.41 -5.10
N ALA A 210 -7.52 2.02 -5.03
CA ALA A 210 -7.96 0.80 -4.36
C ALA A 210 -7.18 -0.44 -4.84
N GLY A 211 -6.65 -1.22 -3.90
CA GLY A 211 -5.90 -2.45 -4.18
C GLY A 211 -4.47 -2.25 -4.68
N GLY A 212 -3.97 -1.01 -4.74
CA GLY A 212 -2.62 -0.71 -5.25
C GLY A 212 -1.51 -1.41 -4.47
N SER A 213 -1.63 -1.50 -3.15
CA SER A 213 -0.66 -2.16 -2.28
C SER A 213 -0.53 -3.66 -2.55
N LEU A 214 -1.63 -4.33 -2.92
CA LEU A 214 -1.63 -5.77 -3.19
C LEU A 214 -0.74 -6.15 -4.39
N LEU A 215 -0.65 -5.26 -5.37
CA LEU A 215 0.17 -5.48 -6.57
C LEU A 215 1.68 -5.43 -6.27
N LEU A 216 2.08 -4.97 -5.10
CA LEU A 216 3.48 -4.92 -4.66
C LEU A 216 3.90 -6.14 -3.83
N ILE A 217 2.97 -7.02 -3.48
CA ILE A 217 3.24 -8.26 -2.73
C ILE A 217 4.23 -9.18 -3.47
N PRO A 218 4.13 -9.40 -4.80
CA PRO A 218 5.10 -10.24 -5.50
C PRO A 218 6.54 -9.74 -5.38
N LEU A 219 6.73 -8.42 -5.35
CA LEU A 219 8.03 -7.82 -5.09
C LEU A 219 8.57 -8.20 -3.70
N ALA A 220 7.75 -8.08 -2.66
CA ALA A 220 8.12 -8.44 -1.30
C ALA A 220 8.35 -9.95 -1.14
N CYS A 221 7.53 -10.79 -1.78
CA CYS A 221 7.67 -12.23 -1.81
C CYS A 221 9.00 -12.69 -2.47
N SER A 222 9.45 -11.95 -3.48
CA SER A 222 10.72 -12.25 -4.16
C SER A 222 11.95 -12.18 -3.23
N LEU A 223 11.87 -11.40 -2.14
CA LEU A 223 12.92 -11.34 -1.10
C LEU A 223 13.14 -12.71 -0.43
N PHE A 224 12.11 -13.52 -0.34
CA PHE A 224 12.13 -14.86 0.27
C PHE A 224 12.24 -15.98 -0.76
N GLY A 225 12.49 -15.66 -2.03
CA GLY A 225 12.56 -16.65 -3.11
C GLY A 225 11.21 -17.32 -3.43
N ILE A 226 10.09 -16.74 -3.01
CA ILE A 226 8.75 -17.22 -3.32
C ILE A 226 8.49 -16.99 -4.82
N SER A 227 8.06 -18.04 -5.51
CA SER A 227 7.73 -17.95 -6.94
C SER A 227 6.60 -16.97 -7.21
N ASN A 228 6.58 -16.37 -8.40
CA ASN A 228 5.55 -15.39 -8.77
C ASN A 228 4.15 -16.01 -8.74
N ASP A 229 3.98 -17.28 -9.11
CA ASP A 229 2.69 -17.97 -9.08
C ASP A 229 2.12 -18.07 -7.65
N LEU A 230 2.97 -18.40 -6.66
CA LEU A 230 2.57 -18.41 -5.26
C LEU A 230 2.31 -17.01 -4.73
N ALA A 231 3.12 -16.02 -5.11
CA ALA A 231 2.92 -14.64 -4.74
C ALA A 231 1.58 -14.09 -5.29
N MET A 232 1.19 -14.47 -6.50
CA MET A 232 -0.11 -14.12 -7.07
C MET A 232 -1.29 -14.75 -6.34
N GLN A 233 -1.12 -15.94 -5.74
CA GLN A 233 -2.13 -16.51 -4.83
C GLN A 233 -2.28 -15.67 -3.57
N VAL A 234 -1.19 -15.15 -3.02
CA VAL A 234 -1.25 -14.21 -1.87
C VAL A 234 -1.98 -12.93 -2.24
N VAL A 235 -1.72 -12.38 -3.43
CA VAL A 235 -2.47 -11.23 -3.97
C VAL A 235 -3.97 -11.53 -4.05
N ALA A 236 -4.32 -12.71 -4.54
CA ALA A 236 -5.71 -13.16 -4.63
C ALA A 236 -6.39 -13.24 -3.25
N VAL A 237 -5.71 -13.78 -2.24
CA VAL A 237 -6.18 -13.74 -0.83
C VAL A 237 -6.35 -12.30 -0.36
N GLY A 238 -5.39 -11.42 -0.67
CA GLY A 238 -5.49 -9.99 -0.39
C GLY A 238 -6.75 -9.35 -0.98
N PHE A 239 -7.14 -9.71 -2.20
CA PHE A 239 -8.39 -9.22 -2.80
C PHE A 239 -9.64 -9.76 -2.12
N ILE A 240 -9.63 -10.98 -1.55
CA ILE A 240 -10.77 -11.54 -0.79
C ILE A 240 -11.08 -10.67 0.43
N ILE A 241 -10.05 -10.30 1.20
CA ILE A 241 -10.18 -9.46 2.39
C ILE A 241 -10.14 -7.96 2.05
N GLY A 242 -9.93 -7.62 0.78
CA GLY A 242 -9.47 -6.33 0.28
C GLY A 242 -10.40 -5.17 0.57
N VAL A 243 -11.72 -5.39 0.65
CA VAL A 243 -12.65 -4.27 0.91
C VAL A 243 -12.38 -3.64 2.29
N VAL A 244 -12.29 -4.45 3.33
CA VAL A 244 -12.06 -3.97 4.71
C VAL A 244 -10.61 -3.54 4.88
N GLN A 245 -9.66 -4.34 4.36
CA GLN A 245 -8.23 -4.06 4.44
C GLN A 245 -7.90 -2.70 3.78
N ASP A 246 -8.33 -2.49 2.54
CA ASP A 246 -8.04 -1.30 1.75
C ASP A 246 -8.73 -0.04 2.31
N SER A 247 -9.94 -0.21 2.86
CA SER A 247 -10.64 0.87 3.58
C SER A 247 -9.86 1.30 4.84
N ALA A 248 -9.38 0.35 5.64
CA ALA A 248 -8.59 0.62 6.83
C ALA A 248 -7.20 1.20 6.46
N GLU A 249 -6.57 0.67 5.42
CA GLU A 249 -5.30 1.12 4.86
C GLU A 249 -5.36 2.61 4.46
N THR A 250 -6.42 3.00 3.75
CA THR A 250 -6.57 4.38 3.26
C THR A 250 -6.96 5.36 4.36
N ALA A 251 -7.67 4.88 5.39
CA ALA A 251 -8.08 5.71 6.53
C ALA A 251 -6.95 6.01 7.52
N LEU A 252 -5.91 5.18 7.53
CA LEU A 252 -4.72 5.32 8.37
C LEU A 252 -3.86 6.50 7.96
#